data_82c92cb73d1463f01eaa0c16eff01baf
#
_entry.id   82c92cb73d1463f01eaa0c16eff01baf
#
_cell.length_a   1.000
_cell.length_b   1.000
_cell.length_c   1.000
_cell.angle_alpha   90.00
_cell.angle_beta   90.00
_cell.angle_gamma   90.00
#
_symmetry.space_group_name_H-M   'P 1'
#
loop_
_entity.id
_entity.type
_entity.pdbx_description
1 polymer ?
#
loop_
_entity_poly.entity_id
_entity_poly.type
_entity_poly.pdbx_seq_one_letter_code
_entity_poly.pdbx_strand_id
1 'polypeptide(L)'
;LALAALDRSTARAADAPRVLVVGATGQTGALVVRELSRAGRARAIVAGARSAAKATKLGLDALPGVEILDGVDVTRGVDALALAFEGFDVVVVATGFVPGNPLKMNAAARAVDNEGVCAVADAAKRANVKRVVLISSILTNGPGFGAQDTAGYKITNAFGRVLEEKLVGENHLRASGVPWTIVRPAGLKTDAPKNPLVVTGEDVMTSGEISRELVARVMVEAAFDARAEGKVYEIAESGSFVGGDPAGAKTFALDSDPASWFA
;
A
#
# COMPACT_ATOMS: atom_id res chain seq x y z
N LEU A 1 -18.94 -36.76 -3.59
CA LEU A 1 -17.88 -35.98 -2.89
C LEU A 1 -17.15 -35.03 -3.85
N ALA A 2 -16.75 -35.48 -5.06
CA ALA A 2 -16.02 -34.64 -6.05
C ALA A 2 -16.87 -33.48 -6.60
N LEU A 3 -18.15 -33.67 -6.91
CA LEU A 3 -19.04 -32.61 -7.40
C LEU A 3 -19.28 -31.51 -6.34
N ALA A 4 -19.43 -31.87 -5.06
CA ALA A 4 -19.62 -30.88 -3.99
C ALA A 4 -18.34 -30.07 -3.68
N ALA A 5 -17.16 -30.62 -3.96
CA ALA A 5 -15.89 -29.92 -3.83
C ALA A 5 -15.66 -28.94 -5.01
N LEU A 6 -16.06 -29.32 -6.23
CA LEU A 6 -16.03 -28.44 -7.40
C LEU A 6 -16.99 -27.25 -7.23
N ASP A 7 -18.22 -27.47 -6.74
CA ASP A 7 -19.21 -26.43 -6.53
C ASP A 7 -18.77 -25.41 -5.46
N ARG A 8 -18.18 -25.86 -4.36
CA ARG A 8 -17.60 -24.99 -3.35
C ARG A 8 -16.39 -24.19 -3.84
N SER A 9 -15.57 -24.76 -4.73
CA SER A 9 -14.41 -24.09 -5.30
C SER A 9 -14.82 -22.99 -6.28
N THR A 10 -15.82 -23.26 -7.14
CA THR A 10 -16.36 -22.28 -8.09
C THR A 10 -17.13 -21.16 -7.39
N ALA A 11 -17.93 -21.47 -6.36
CA ALA A 11 -18.62 -20.46 -5.55
C ALA A 11 -17.61 -19.56 -4.81
N ARG A 12 -16.56 -20.13 -4.23
CA ARG A 12 -15.51 -19.36 -3.54
C ARG A 12 -14.71 -18.46 -4.50
N ALA A 13 -14.52 -18.86 -5.75
CA ALA A 13 -13.88 -18.05 -6.77
C ALA A 13 -14.77 -16.89 -7.23
N ALA A 14 -16.10 -17.07 -7.29
CA ALA A 14 -17.04 -16.02 -7.65
C ALA A 14 -17.13 -14.91 -6.57
N ASP A 15 -17.00 -15.28 -5.30
CA ASP A 15 -17.03 -14.36 -4.15
C ASP A 15 -15.68 -13.67 -3.88
N ALA A 16 -14.59 -14.10 -4.52
CA ALA A 16 -13.29 -13.48 -4.35
C ALA A 16 -13.31 -12.02 -4.88
N PRO A 17 -12.60 -11.07 -4.24
CA PRO A 17 -12.67 -9.67 -4.62
C PRO A 17 -12.00 -9.38 -5.98
N ARG A 18 -12.49 -8.34 -6.67
CA ARG A 18 -11.74 -7.63 -7.72
C ARG A 18 -10.83 -6.61 -7.08
N VAL A 19 -9.54 -6.65 -7.41
CA VAL A 19 -8.51 -5.79 -6.81
C VAL A 19 -7.92 -4.88 -7.87
N LEU A 20 -7.95 -3.57 -7.62
CA LEU A 20 -7.22 -2.58 -8.40
C LEU A 20 -5.96 -2.14 -7.65
N VAL A 21 -4.82 -2.13 -8.32
CA VAL A 21 -3.57 -1.59 -7.79
C VAL A 21 -3.29 -0.24 -8.46
N VAL A 22 -3.44 0.86 -7.73
CA VAL A 22 -3.11 2.21 -8.19
C VAL A 22 -1.62 2.44 -8.00
N GLY A 23 -0.93 2.91 -9.04
CA GLY A 23 0.53 3.03 -9.04
C GLY A 23 1.25 1.70 -9.36
N ALA A 24 0.61 0.79 -10.08
CA ALA A 24 1.10 -0.54 -10.42
C ALA A 24 2.46 -0.57 -11.14
N THR A 25 2.89 0.52 -11.76
CA THR A 25 4.18 0.61 -12.45
C THR A 25 5.30 1.22 -11.60
N GLY A 26 5.02 1.50 -10.33
CA GLY A 26 6.02 1.88 -9.33
C GLY A 26 6.81 0.66 -8.82
N GLN A 27 7.93 0.91 -8.13
CA GLN A 27 8.79 -0.18 -7.61
C GLN A 27 8.03 -1.11 -6.65
N THR A 28 7.26 -0.57 -5.72
CA THR A 28 6.44 -1.38 -4.80
C THR A 28 5.15 -1.86 -5.48
N GLY A 29 4.48 -1.02 -6.26
CA GLY A 29 3.22 -1.37 -6.93
C GLY A 29 3.34 -2.58 -7.86
N ALA A 30 4.44 -2.68 -8.61
CA ALA A 30 4.69 -3.84 -9.47
C ALA A 30 4.87 -5.14 -8.66
N LEU A 31 5.47 -5.06 -7.48
CA LEU A 31 5.60 -6.19 -6.57
C LEU A 31 4.25 -6.57 -5.94
N VAL A 32 3.40 -5.59 -5.61
CA VAL A 32 2.02 -5.86 -5.15
C VAL A 32 1.22 -6.61 -6.21
N VAL A 33 1.29 -6.21 -7.49
CA VAL A 33 0.60 -6.92 -8.59
C VAL A 33 1.11 -8.36 -8.71
N ARG A 34 2.43 -8.57 -8.66
CA ARG A 34 3.03 -9.92 -8.71
C ARG A 34 2.61 -10.77 -7.53
N GLU A 35 2.60 -10.21 -6.34
CA GLU A 35 2.20 -10.92 -5.12
C GLU A 35 0.71 -11.28 -5.14
N LEU A 36 -0.19 -10.39 -5.60
CA LEU A 36 -1.61 -10.69 -5.81
C LEU A 36 -1.80 -11.86 -6.79
N SER A 37 -1.08 -11.84 -7.92
CA SER A 37 -1.11 -12.93 -8.92
C SER A 37 -0.62 -14.25 -8.31
N ARG A 38 0.47 -14.21 -7.54
CA ARG A 38 1.02 -15.40 -6.85
C ARG A 38 0.06 -15.95 -5.78
N ALA A 39 -0.59 -15.07 -5.03
CA ALA A 39 -1.50 -15.45 -3.94
C ALA A 39 -2.80 -16.13 -4.46
N GLY A 40 -3.26 -15.80 -5.66
CA GLY A 40 -4.43 -16.41 -6.28
C GLY A 40 -5.74 -16.21 -5.50
N ARG A 41 -5.83 -15.15 -4.68
CA ARG A 41 -6.98 -14.88 -3.79
C ARG A 41 -7.99 -13.88 -4.37
N ALA A 42 -7.67 -13.24 -5.48
CA ALA A 42 -8.54 -12.32 -6.20
C ALA A 42 -9.15 -13.00 -7.44
N ARG A 43 -10.41 -12.69 -7.75
CA ARG A 43 -11.04 -13.16 -9.01
C ARG A 43 -10.57 -12.38 -10.23
N ALA A 44 -10.09 -11.15 -10.03
CA ALA A 44 -9.44 -10.32 -11.05
C ALA A 44 -8.47 -9.35 -10.37
N ILE A 45 -7.34 -9.14 -11.00
CA ILE A 45 -6.30 -8.20 -10.58
C ILE A 45 -6.12 -7.21 -11.71
N VAL A 46 -6.28 -5.92 -11.41
CA VAL A 46 -6.11 -4.87 -12.41
C VAL A 46 -4.95 -3.95 -12.02
N ALA A 47 -3.96 -3.88 -12.88
CA ALA A 47 -2.80 -3.01 -12.74
C ALA A 47 -3.14 -1.61 -13.28
N GLY A 48 -3.54 -0.71 -12.39
CA GLY A 48 -3.83 0.69 -12.70
C GLY A 48 -2.55 1.49 -12.91
N ALA A 49 -2.33 1.99 -14.10
CA ALA A 49 -1.12 2.70 -14.51
C ALA A 49 -1.43 4.00 -15.24
N ARG A 50 -0.54 5.00 -15.13
CA ARG A 50 -0.58 6.22 -15.95
C ARG A 50 -0.27 5.95 -17.42
N SER A 51 0.39 4.84 -17.72
CA SER A 51 0.75 4.38 -19.04
C SER A 51 0.73 2.86 -19.09
N ALA A 52 -0.15 2.28 -19.89
CA ALA A 52 -0.24 0.85 -20.13
C ALA A 52 1.07 0.30 -20.72
N ALA A 53 1.70 1.03 -21.62
CA ALA A 53 2.98 0.63 -22.22
C ALA A 53 4.08 0.38 -21.17
N LYS A 54 4.11 1.17 -20.08
CA LYS A 54 5.04 0.93 -18.97
C LYS A 54 4.71 -0.34 -18.21
N ALA A 55 3.43 -0.64 -18.01
CA ALA A 55 2.99 -1.86 -17.33
C ALA A 55 3.34 -3.11 -18.15
N THR A 56 3.11 -3.09 -19.47
CA THR A 56 3.51 -4.15 -20.39
C THR A 56 5.04 -4.33 -20.42
N LYS A 57 5.81 -3.23 -20.45
CA LYS A 57 7.27 -3.32 -20.37
C LYS A 57 7.78 -3.98 -19.10
N LEU A 58 7.03 -3.88 -17.99
CA LEU A 58 7.31 -4.59 -16.73
C LEU A 58 6.80 -6.04 -16.72
N GLY A 59 6.14 -6.50 -17.78
CA GLY A 59 5.58 -7.85 -17.91
C GLY A 59 4.40 -8.10 -16.98
N LEU A 60 3.64 -7.05 -16.61
CA LEU A 60 2.50 -7.22 -15.69
C LEU A 60 1.30 -7.87 -16.37
N ASP A 61 1.11 -7.65 -17.67
CA ASP A 61 0.08 -8.26 -18.51
C ASP A 61 0.32 -9.76 -18.81
N ALA A 62 1.54 -10.23 -18.61
CA ALA A 62 1.89 -11.64 -18.74
C ALA A 62 1.61 -12.45 -17.46
N LEU A 63 1.23 -11.79 -16.35
CA LEU A 63 0.97 -12.47 -15.09
C LEU A 63 -0.45 -13.08 -15.08
N PRO A 64 -0.62 -14.29 -14.50
CA PRO A 64 -1.93 -14.92 -14.40
C PRO A 64 -2.97 -14.04 -13.71
N GLY A 65 -4.12 -13.84 -14.34
CA GLY A 65 -5.25 -13.09 -13.79
C GLY A 65 -5.05 -11.58 -13.70
N VAL A 66 -4.05 -11.02 -14.38
CA VAL A 66 -3.75 -9.58 -14.39
C VAL A 66 -4.19 -8.93 -15.69
N GLU A 67 -4.97 -7.86 -15.56
CA GLU A 67 -5.36 -6.94 -16.63
C GLU A 67 -4.70 -5.57 -16.39
N ILE A 68 -4.52 -4.78 -17.45
CA ILE A 68 -3.99 -3.41 -17.34
C ILE A 68 -5.11 -2.40 -17.56
N LEU A 69 -5.22 -1.43 -16.65
CA LEU A 69 -6.06 -0.25 -16.81
C LEU A 69 -5.18 0.99 -17.02
N ASP A 70 -5.27 1.58 -18.23
CA ASP A 70 -4.52 2.77 -18.61
C ASP A 70 -5.12 4.05 -18.04
N GLY A 71 -4.31 5.09 -17.89
CA GLY A 71 -4.75 6.42 -17.50
C GLY A 71 -5.13 6.59 -16.03
N VAL A 72 -4.83 5.63 -15.16
CA VAL A 72 -5.06 5.75 -13.72
C VAL A 72 -3.96 6.63 -13.09
N ASP A 73 -4.33 7.88 -12.81
CA ASP A 73 -3.44 8.88 -12.21
C ASP A 73 -4.18 9.59 -11.06
N VAL A 74 -3.60 9.54 -9.85
CA VAL A 74 -4.21 10.14 -8.65
C VAL A 74 -4.37 11.67 -8.75
N THR A 75 -3.63 12.32 -9.64
CA THR A 75 -3.69 13.77 -9.84
C THR A 75 -4.83 14.20 -10.79
N ARG A 76 -5.61 13.28 -11.34
CA ARG A 76 -6.72 13.60 -12.27
C ARG A 76 -8.03 13.93 -11.56
N GLY A 77 -8.05 13.91 -10.24
CA GLY A 77 -9.21 14.26 -9.43
C GLY A 77 -10.23 13.14 -9.25
N VAL A 78 -11.24 13.42 -8.44
CA VAL A 78 -12.20 12.44 -7.92
C VAL A 78 -13.03 11.80 -9.04
N ASP A 79 -13.51 12.57 -10.02
CA ASP A 79 -14.41 12.04 -11.06
C ASP A 79 -13.71 10.98 -11.93
N ALA A 80 -12.49 11.25 -12.36
CA ALA A 80 -11.71 10.32 -13.16
C ALA A 80 -11.35 9.04 -12.38
N LEU A 81 -11.03 9.18 -11.10
CA LEU A 81 -10.73 8.04 -10.24
C LEU A 81 -11.98 7.24 -9.89
N ALA A 82 -13.12 7.87 -9.62
CA ALA A 82 -14.36 7.19 -9.33
C ALA A 82 -14.79 6.29 -10.49
N LEU A 83 -14.69 6.79 -11.71
CA LEU A 83 -14.96 5.99 -12.92
C LEU A 83 -13.97 4.81 -13.03
N ALA A 84 -12.68 5.04 -12.73
CA ALA A 84 -11.67 3.98 -12.75
C ALA A 84 -11.87 2.92 -11.65
N PHE A 85 -12.56 3.26 -10.56
CA PHE A 85 -12.79 2.38 -9.40
C PHE A 85 -14.11 1.61 -9.47
N GLU A 86 -14.95 1.86 -10.49
CA GLU A 86 -16.23 1.17 -10.64
C GLU A 86 -16.08 -0.36 -10.71
N GLY A 87 -16.86 -1.05 -9.88
CA GLY A 87 -16.89 -2.50 -9.82
C GLY A 87 -15.67 -3.17 -9.16
N PHE A 88 -14.77 -2.41 -8.52
CA PHE A 88 -13.73 -2.97 -7.70
C PHE A 88 -14.14 -3.08 -6.23
N ASP A 89 -13.77 -4.20 -5.62
CA ASP A 89 -14.01 -4.45 -4.20
C ASP A 89 -12.89 -3.86 -3.33
N VAL A 90 -11.65 -3.95 -3.80
CA VAL A 90 -10.46 -3.50 -3.09
C VAL A 90 -9.59 -2.61 -3.98
N VAL A 91 -9.13 -1.49 -3.45
CA VAL A 91 -8.16 -0.60 -4.09
C VAL A 91 -6.89 -0.57 -3.25
N VAL A 92 -5.79 -1.07 -3.81
CA VAL A 92 -4.46 -1.00 -3.20
C VAL A 92 -3.71 0.19 -3.78
N VAL A 93 -3.35 1.15 -2.95
CA VAL A 93 -2.71 2.41 -3.36
C VAL A 93 -1.22 2.32 -3.07
N ALA A 94 -0.43 2.14 -4.12
CA ALA A 94 1.03 2.03 -4.06
C ALA A 94 1.71 3.22 -4.77
N THR A 95 1.07 4.40 -4.69
CA THR A 95 1.63 5.66 -5.19
C THR A 95 2.50 6.33 -4.15
N GLY A 96 3.37 7.21 -4.61
CA GLY A 96 4.17 8.08 -3.78
C GLY A 96 4.93 9.06 -4.65
N PHE A 97 5.19 10.23 -4.10
CA PHE A 97 6.03 11.22 -4.72
C PHE A 97 7.43 10.66 -4.98
N VAL A 98 7.98 10.98 -6.14
CA VAL A 98 9.37 10.68 -6.50
C VAL A 98 10.11 12.00 -6.65
N PRO A 99 11.21 12.23 -5.90
CA PRO A 99 12.02 13.44 -6.03
C PRO A 99 12.49 13.68 -7.47
N GLY A 100 12.40 14.93 -7.88
CA GLY A 100 12.79 15.35 -9.24
C GLY A 100 13.28 16.81 -9.23
N ASN A 101 12.62 17.70 -9.96
CA ASN A 101 12.97 19.10 -10.01
C ASN A 101 12.82 19.78 -8.63
N PRO A 102 13.92 20.29 -8.02
CA PRO A 102 13.89 20.88 -6.67
C PRO A 102 12.85 22.01 -6.50
N LEU A 103 12.66 22.82 -7.53
CA LEU A 103 11.70 23.95 -7.50
C LEU A 103 10.24 23.50 -7.47
N LYS A 104 9.94 22.27 -7.80
CA LYS A 104 8.58 21.72 -7.90
C LYS A 104 8.31 20.63 -6.86
N MET A 105 9.28 20.27 -6.01
CA MET A 105 9.15 19.11 -5.11
C MET A 105 7.96 19.25 -4.15
N ASN A 106 7.77 20.40 -3.51
CA ASN A 106 6.66 20.61 -2.59
C ASN A 106 5.31 20.44 -3.30
N ALA A 107 5.15 21.08 -4.46
CA ALA A 107 3.90 20.96 -5.23
C ALA A 107 3.67 19.52 -5.73
N ALA A 108 4.71 18.82 -6.13
CA ALA A 108 4.60 17.44 -6.62
C ALA A 108 4.31 16.44 -5.47
N ALA A 109 4.92 16.60 -4.31
CA ALA A 109 4.62 15.81 -3.12
C ALA A 109 3.16 16.03 -2.69
N ARG A 110 2.73 17.28 -2.59
CA ARG A 110 1.36 17.64 -2.27
C ARG A 110 0.36 17.06 -3.27
N ALA A 111 0.60 17.17 -4.56
CA ALA A 111 -0.31 16.67 -5.59
C ALA A 111 -0.49 15.14 -5.53
N VAL A 112 0.54 14.38 -5.15
CA VAL A 112 0.49 12.91 -5.12
C VAL A 112 0.11 12.37 -3.75
N ASP A 113 0.81 12.81 -2.68
CA ASP A 113 0.72 12.19 -1.36
C ASP A 113 -0.38 12.80 -0.48
N ASN A 114 -0.87 14.01 -0.81
CA ASN A 114 -1.97 14.69 -0.15
C ASN A 114 -3.22 14.68 -1.06
N GLU A 115 -3.30 15.59 -2.02
CA GLU A 115 -4.49 15.81 -2.87
C GLU A 115 -4.86 14.53 -3.64
N GLY A 116 -3.86 13.77 -4.11
CA GLY A 116 -4.06 12.51 -4.80
C GLY A 116 -4.65 11.43 -3.90
N VAL A 117 -4.17 11.31 -2.65
CA VAL A 117 -4.72 10.35 -1.68
C VAL A 117 -6.12 10.76 -1.22
N CYS A 118 -6.37 12.08 -1.01
CA CYS A 118 -7.71 12.60 -0.73
C CYS A 118 -8.67 12.24 -1.87
N ALA A 119 -8.27 12.47 -3.12
CA ALA A 119 -9.09 12.13 -4.30
C ALA A 119 -9.35 10.61 -4.41
N VAL A 120 -8.37 9.77 -4.06
CA VAL A 120 -8.57 8.32 -3.99
C VAL A 120 -9.62 7.94 -2.94
N ALA A 121 -9.56 8.53 -1.76
CA ALA A 121 -10.52 8.25 -0.68
C ALA A 121 -11.96 8.63 -1.09
N ASP A 122 -12.14 9.83 -1.65
CA ASP A 122 -13.44 10.32 -2.11
C ASP A 122 -13.97 9.50 -3.30
N ALA A 123 -13.11 9.14 -4.25
CA ALA A 123 -13.45 8.29 -5.37
C ALA A 123 -13.83 6.88 -4.93
N ALA A 124 -13.11 6.29 -3.99
CA ALA A 124 -13.39 4.98 -3.44
C ALA A 124 -14.76 4.94 -2.74
N LYS A 125 -15.08 5.99 -1.97
CA LYS A 125 -16.42 6.16 -1.38
C LYS A 125 -17.50 6.22 -2.43
N ARG A 126 -17.33 7.03 -3.46
CA ARG A 126 -18.29 7.22 -4.54
C ARG A 126 -18.52 5.93 -5.36
N ALA A 127 -17.46 5.15 -5.58
CA ALA A 127 -17.51 3.88 -6.29
C ALA A 127 -17.93 2.69 -5.40
N ASN A 128 -18.26 2.92 -4.11
CA ASN A 128 -18.60 1.89 -3.14
C ASN A 128 -17.53 0.80 -2.98
N VAL A 129 -16.26 1.18 -3.02
CA VAL A 129 -15.11 0.31 -2.75
C VAL A 129 -15.21 -0.19 -1.31
N LYS A 130 -15.03 -1.50 -1.12
CA LYS A 130 -15.18 -2.15 0.19
C LYS A 130 -13.94 -2.03 1.07
N ARG A 131 -12.77 -1.73 0.47
CA ARG A 131 -11.51 -1.52 1.21
C ARG A 131 -10.49 -0.74 0.39
N VAL A 132 -9.82 0.19 1.04
CA VAL A 132 -8.62 0.86 0.53
C VAL A 132 -7.42 0.43 1.39
N VAL A 133 -6.35 -0.08 0.77
CA VAL A 133 -5.07 -0.34 1.42
C VAL A 133 -4.06 0.69 0.92
N LEU A 134 -3.63 1.58 1.79
CA LEU A 134 -2.72 2.67 1.46
C LEU A 134 -1.29 2.37 1.93
N ILE A 135 -0.31 2.48 1.02
CA ILE A 135 1.09 2.59 1.43
C ILE A 135 1.38 4.03 1.87
N SER A 136 1.94 4.17 3.07
CA SER A 136 2.40 5.44 3.60
C SER A 136 3.87 5.37 4.02
N SER A 137 4.24 5.87 5.18
CA SER A 137 5.61 5.82 5.72
C SER A 137 5.57 5.89 7.25
N ILE A 138 6.53 5.26 7.94
CA ILE A 138 6.82 5.65 9.32
C ILE A 138 7.09 7.16 9.39
N LEU A 139 6.99 7.74 10.57
CA LEU A 139 7.30 9.15 10.83
C LEU A 139 6.35 10.17 10.19
N THR A 140 5.26 9.77 9.51
CA THR A 140 4.29 10.76 8.98
C THR A 140 3.80 11.71 10.06
N ASN A 141 3.54 11.20 11.25
CA ASN A 141 3.15 12.00 12.42
C ASN A 141 4.32 12.31 13.36
N GLY A 142 5.55 12.39 12.86
CA GLY A 142 6.75 12.59 13.66
C GLY A 142 6.64 13.65 14.77
N PRO A 143 6.11 14.86 14.50
CA PRO A 143 5.88 15.86 15.54
C PRO A 143 4.89 15.41 16.63
N GLY A 144 3.90 14.59 16.29
CA GLY A 144 2.86 14.13 17.22
C GLY A 144 3.38 13.19 18.31
N PHE A 145 4.51 12.50 18.05
CA PHE A 145 5.14 11.59 19.04
C PHE A 145 6.61 11.91 19.32
N GLY A 146 7.06 13.14 19.05
CA GLY A 146 8.39 13.63 19.41
C GLY A 146 9.53 13.17 18.50
N ALA A 147 9.22 12.67 17.31
CA ALA A 147 10.22 12.15 16.38
C ALA A 147 10.68 13.14 15.29
N GLN A 148 10.24 14.41 15.36
CA GLN A 148 10.56 15.46 14.37
C GLN A 148 12.07 15.76 14.26
N ASP A 149 12.84 15.45 15.29
CA ASP A 149 14.27 15.69 15.33
C ASP A 149 15.12 14.50 14.85
N THR A 150 14.50 13.37 14.57
CA THR A 150 15.19 12.20 14.03
C THR A 150 15.76 12.47 12.64
N ALA A 151 16.88 11.84 12.33
CA ALA A 151 17.51 11.93 11.01
C ALA A 151 16.54 11.48 9.89
N GLY A 152 15.78 10.39 10.13
CA GLY A 152 14.81 9.87 9.19
C GLY A 152 13.74 10.90 8.83
N TYR A 153 13.15 11.57 9.82
CA TYR A 153 12.14 12.61 9.59
C TYR A 153 12.73 13.80 8.80
N LYS A 154 13.87 14.35 9.25
CA LYS A 154 14.51 15.51 8.61
C LYS A 154 14.93 15.21 7.16
N ILE A 155 15.57 14.08 6.92
CA ILE A 155 16.01 13.69 5.57
C ILE A 155 14.82 13.47 4.64
N THR A 156 13.79 12.73 5.09
CA THR A 156 12.63 12.44 4.24
C THR A 156 11.83 13.70 3.92
N ASN A 157 11.63 14.59 4.90
CA ASN A 157 10.90 15.85 4.69
C ASN A 157 11.70 16.93 3.92
N ALA A 158 13.01 16.80 3.81
CA ALA A 158 13.80 17.70 2.95
C ALA A 158 13.39 17.61 1.47
N PHE A 159 12.74 16.51 1.07
CA PHE A 159 12.25 16.26 -0.28
C PHE A 159 10.74 16.53 -0.38
N GLY A 160 10.33 17.79 -0.31
CA GLY A 160 8.95 18.18 -0.60
C GLY A 160 7.99 18.08 0.58
N ARG A 161 8.49 17.98 1.81
CA ARG A 161 7.69 17.81 3.04
C ARG A 161 6.77 16.57 2.97
N VAL A 162 7.28 15.54 2.34
CA VAL A 162 6.48 14.37 1.93
C VAL A 162 5.78 13.65 3.09
N LEU A 163 6.38 13.61 4.29
CA LEU A 163 5.75 12.97 5.46
C LEU A 163 4.53 13.76 5.93
N GLU A 164 4.61 15.08 5.92
CA GLU A 164 3.49 15.95 6.29
C GLU A 164 2.35 15.86 5.27
N GLU A 165 2.67 15.83 3.96
CA GLU A 165 1.67 15.66 2.91
C GLU A 165 0.99 14.28 2.99
N LYS A 166 1.74 13.22 3.30
CA LYS A 166 1.19 11.89 3.54
C LYS A 166 0.23 11.88 4.74
N LEU A 167 0.58 12.54 5.83
CA LEU A 167 -0.29 12.61 7.02
C LEU A 167 -1.65 13.24 6.69
N VAL A 168 -1.67 14.30 5.86
CA VAL A 168 -2.93 14.91 5.42
C VAL A 168 -3.78 13.91 4.64
N GLY A 169 -3.18 13.20 3.67
CA GLY A 169 -3.87 12.16 2.90
C GLY A 169 -4.39 11.01 3.78
N GLU A 170 -3.58 10.53 4.75
CA GLU A 170 -4.00 9.51 5.71
C GLU A 170 -5.22 9.96 6.53
N ASN A 171 -5.18 11.17 7.08
CA ASN A 171 -6.26 11.72 7.90
C ASN A 171 -7.55 11.87 7.10
N HIS A 172 -7.47 12.29 5.84
CA HIS A 172 -8.63 12.35 4.96
C HIS A 172 -9.20 10.96 4.68
N LEU A 173 -8.36 9.97 4.38
CA LEU A 173 -8.80 8.57 4.18
C LEU A 173 -9.50 8.03 5.44
N ARG A 174 -8.94 8.26 6.64
CA ARG A 174 -9.55 7.84 7.91
C ARG A 174 -10.94 8.45 8.12
N ALA A 175 -11.13 9.71 7.72
CA ALA A 175 -12.39 10.43 7.88
C ALA A 175 -13.40 10.17 6.75
N SER A 176 -13.00 9.51 5.65
CA SER A 176 -13.82 9.35 4.44
C SER A 176 -15.06 8.47 4.63
N GLY A 177 -15.02 7.55 5.58
CA GLY A 177 -16.05 6.53 5.80
C GLY A 177 -15.90 5.29 4.91
N VAL A 178 -14.87 5.21 4.08
CA VAL A 178 -14.48 3.98 3.36
C VAL A 178 -13.70 3.08 4.32
N PRO A 179 -13.91 1.76 4.36
CA PRO A 179 -13.04 0.86 5.12
C PRO A 179 -11.59 0.93 4.60
N TRP A 180 -10.64 1.08 5.51
CA TRP A 180 -9.25 1.33 5.14
C TRP A 180 -8.25 0.54 5.99
N THR A 181 -7.06 0.37 5.45
CA THR A 181 -5.84 -0.04 6.16
C THR A 181 -4.69 0.82 5.68
N ILE A 182 -3.88 1.33 6.59
CA ILE A 182 -2.68 2.11 6.27
C ILE A 182 -1.46 1.31 6.67
N VAL A 183 -0.56 1.08 5.72
CA VAL A 183 0.73 0.43 5.94
C VAL A 183 1.83 1.48 5.87
N ARG A 184 2.56 1.67 6.95
CA ARG A 184 3.68 2.62 7.08
C ARG A 184 5.00 1.84 7.10
N PRO A 185 5.64 1.60 5.97
CA PRO A 185 6.96 0.97 5.94
C PRO A 185 8.05 1.91 6.45
N ALA A 186 9.09 1.33 7.02
CA ALA A 186 10.38 1.95 7.26
C ALA A 186 11.14 2.21 5.95
N GLY A 187 12.41 2.56 5.99
CA GLY A 187 13.24 2.84 4.82
C GLY A 187 13.21 1.71 3.80
N LEU A 188 12.74 2.02 2.57
CA LEU A 188 12.53 1.01 1.53
C LEU A 188 13.83 0.59 0.85
N LYS A 189 14.13 -0.70 0.84
CA LYS A 189 15.26 -1.28 0.09
C LYS A 189 14.79 -2.21 -1.03
N THR A 190 15.67 -2.46 -2.00
CA THR A 190 15.36 -3.25 -3.21
C THR A 190 15.74 -4.73 -3.04
N ASP A 191 16.65 -5.02 -2.11
CA ASP A 191 17.08 -6.39 -1.85
C ASP A 191 15.92 -7.25 -1.36
N ALA A 192 15.99 -8.55 -1.63
CA ALA A 192 15.06 -9.51 -1.06
C ALA A 192 15.08 -9.46 0.48
N PRO A 193 13.96 -9.76 1.16
CA PRO A 193 13.90 -9.76 2.61
C PRO A 193 14.84 -10.82 3.19
N LYS A 194 15.59 -10.44 4.23
CA LYS A 194 16.58 -11.34 4.87
C LYS A 194 16.24 -11.62 6.33
N ASN A 195 15.50 -10.74 6.97
CA ASN A 195 15.22 -10.80 8.40
C ASN A 195 13.72 -10.87 8.65
N PRO A 196 13.30 -11.35 9.84
CA PRO A 196 11.91 -11.39 10.25
C PRO A 196 11.19 -10.05 10.08
N LEU A 197 9.89 -10.10 9.79
CA LEU A 197 9.01 -8.95 9.77
C LEU A 197 8.74 -8.46 11.19
N VAL A 198 8.94 -7.17 11.43
CA VAL A 198 8.53 -6.48 12.65
C VAL A 198 7.30 -5.64 12.35
N VAL A 199 6.27 -5.77 13.20
CA VAL A 199 5.01 -5.03 13.07
C VAL A 199 4.70 -4.32 14.39
N THR A 200 4.35 -3.05 14.30
CA THR A 200 3.84 -2.26 15.43
C THR A 200 2.53 -1.56 15.05
N GLY A 201 1.87 -0.95 16.02
CA GLY A 201 0.87 0.08 15.77
C GLY A 201 1.50 1.37 15.25
N GLU A 202 0.70 2.43 15.16
CA GLU A 202 1.16 3.73 14.67
C GLU A 202 2.02 4.49 15.68
N ASP A 203 2.91 5.35 15.16
CA ASP A 203 3.72 6.31 15.93
C ASP A 203 4.68 5.66 16.93
N VAL A 204 5.28 4.53 16.54
CA VAL A 204 6.24 3.76 17.33
C VAL A 204 7.64 3.75 16.71
N MET A 205 7.72 3.53 15.39
CA MET A 205 9.01 3.37 14.71
C MET A 205 9.63 4.71 14.34
N THR A 206 10.89 4.92 14.75
CA THR A 206 11.67 6.13 14.43
C THR A 206 12.82 5.87 13.44
N SER A 207 13.08 4.62 13.12
CA SER A 207 14.13 4.17 12.19
C SER A 207 13.77 2.79 11.64
N GLY A 208 14.66 2.18 10.88
CA GLY A 208 14.53 0.84 10.33
C GLY A 208 14.52 0.83 8.82
N GLU A 209 14.62 -0.37 8.27
CA GLU A 209 14.56 -0.63 6.83
C GLU A 209 13.67 -1.85 6.55
N ILE A 210 13.13 -1.93 5.33
CA ILE A 210 12.32 -3.06 4.89
C ILE A 210 12.43 -3.27 3.39
N SER A 211 12.48 -4.53 2.97
CA SER A 211 12.37 -4.92 1.56
C SER A 211 11.01 -4.53 0.97
N ARG A 212 11.01 -3.94 -0.24
CA ARG A 212 9.75 -3.68 -0.98
C ARG A 212 8.94 -4.95 -1.25
N GLU A 213 9.60 -6.08 -1.35
CA GLU A 213 8.96 -7.39 -1.53
C GLU A 213 8.13 -7.76 -0.29
N LEU A 214 8.71 -7.57 0.91
CA LEU A 214 7.99 -7.82 2.17
C LEU A 214 6.85 -6.81 2.37
N VAL A 215 7.05 -5.54 2.02
CA VAL A 215 5.96 -4.54 2.01
C VAL A 215 4.82 -4.98 1.11
N ALA A 216 5.11 -5.46 -0.11
CA ALA A 216 4.08 -5.94 -1.03
C ALA A 216 3.29 -7.12 -0.44
N ARG A 217 3.96 -8.07 0.21
CA ARG A 217 3.30 -9.19 0.91
C ARG A 217 2.37 -8.70 2.02
N VAL A 218 2.81 -7.74 2.86
CA VAL A 218 1.98 -7.16 3.91
C VAL A 218 0.78 -6.42 3.34
N MET A 219 0.94 -5.62 2.29
CA MET A 219 -0.16 -4.91 1.64
C MET A 219 -1.20 -5.86 1.03
N VAL A 220 -0.74 -6.95 0.43
CA VAL A 220 -1.64 -7.97 -0.13
C VAL A 220 -2.40 -8.68 0.98
N GLU A 221 -1.73 -9.07 2.06
CA GLU A 221 -2.43 -9.68 3.19
C GLU A 221 -3.45 -8.72 3.82
N ALA A 222 -3.10 -7.45 4.02
CA ALA A 222 -4.02 -6.42 4.51
C ALA A 222 -5.26 -6.22 3.62
N ALA A 223 -5.15 -6.50 2.32
CA ALA A 223 -6.27 -6.40 1.39
C ALA A 223 -7.34 -7.49 1.62
N PHE A 224 -6.96 -8.63 2.20
CA PHE A 224 -7.85 -9.78 2.39
C PHE A 224 -8.18 -10.07 3.86
N ASP A 225 -7.45 -9.51 4.82
CA ASP A 225 -7.67 -9.76 6.23
C ASP A 225 -8.60 -8.70 6.84
N ALA A 226 -9.76 -9.13 7.32
CA ALA A 226 -10.74 -8.23 7.96
C ALA A 226 -10.19 -7.59 9.25
N ARG A 227 -9.24 -8.23 9.93
CA ARG A 227 -8.64 -7.72 11.17
C ARG A 227 -7.75 -6.51 10.94
N ALA A 228 -7.29 -6.30 9.70
CA ALA A 228 -6.49 -5.14 9.32
C ALA A 228 -7.32 -3.86 9.12
N GLU A 229 -8.66 -3.97 9.08
CA GLU A 229 -9.54 -2.83 8.84
C GLU A 229 -9.47 -1.79 9.97
N GLY A 230 -9.43 -0.51 9.58
CA GLY A 230 -9.39 0.62 10.49
C GLY A 230 -8.08 0.74 11.29
N LYS A 231 -7.00 0.11 10.82
CA LYS A 231 -5.72 0.09 11.54
C LYS A 231 -4.57 0.64 10.71
N VAL A 232 -3.60 1.18 11.44
CA VAL A 232 -2.28 1.56 10.91
C VAL A 232 -1.27 0.54 11.40
N TYR A 233 -0.43 0.07 10.49
CA TYR A 233 0.67 -0.83 10.80
C TYR A 233 1.98 -0.21 10.35
N GLU A 234 2.90 0.00 11.28
CA GLU A 234 4.29 0.31 10.96
C GLU A 234 5.06 -0.98 10.80
N ILE A 235 5.87 -1.09 9.76
CA ILE A 235 6.55 -2.34 9.39
C ILE A 235 8.02 -2.11 9.04
N ALA A 236 8.87 -3.02 9.52
CA ALA A 236 10.30 -3.04 9.24
C ALA A 236 10.84 -4.48 9.25
N GLU A 237 12.10 -4.68 8.89
CA GLU A 237 12.81 -5.93 9.16
C GLU A 237 13.54 -5.85 10.51
N SER A 238 13.52 -6.95 11.28
CA SER A 238 14.24 -7.07 12.55
C SER A 238 15.73 -6.82 12.37
N GLY A 239 16.35 -6.21 13.39
CA GLY A 239 17.79 -5.88 13.37
C GLY A 239 18.14 -4.69 12.46
N SER A 240 17.18 -4.00 11.85
CA SER A 240 17.41 -2.82 11.02
C SER A 240 17.30 -1.49 11.79
N PHE A 241 16.93 -1.54 13.05
CA PHE A 241 16.67 -0.35 13.87
C PHE A 241 17.92 0.21 14.53
N VAL A 242 17.98 1.52 14.64
CA VAL A 242 18.96 2.20 15.50
C VAL A 242 18.53 2.00 16.97
N GLY A 243 19.36 1.34 17.75
CA GLY A 243 19.08 1.06 19.17
C GLY A 243 18.32 -0.24 19.43
N GLY A 244 18.06 -1.05 18.41
CA GLY A 244 17.36 -2.34 18.52
C GLY A 244 15.88 -2.26 18.15
N ASP A 245 15.23 -3.40 18.05
CA ASP A 245 13.83 -3.51 17.68
C ASP A 245 12.92 -2.82 18.73
N PRO A 246 11.81 -2.16 18.31
CA PRO A 246 10.96 -1.42 19.24
C PRO A 246 10.35 -2.32 20.32
N ALA A 247 10.29 -1.81 21.54
CA ALA A 247 9.67 -2.53 22.65
C ALA A 247 8.20 -2.84 22.37
N GLY A 248 7.78 -4.08 22.62
CA GLY A 248 6.40 -4.52 22.37
C GLY A 248 6.06 -4.80 20.90
N ALA A 249 7.02 -4.67 19.99
CA ALA A 249 6.83 -5.05 18.59
C ALA A 249 6.57 -6.54 18.45
N LYS A 250 5.67 -6.91 17.53
CA LYS A 250 5.49 -8.31 17.12
C LYS A 250 6.48 -8.64 16.01
N THR A 251 7.15 -9.79 16.13
CA THR A 251 8.14 -10.25 15.14
C THR A 251 7.68 -11.57 14.54
N PHE A 252 7.71 -11.66 13.20
CA PHE A 252 7.23 -12.81 12.44
C PHE A 252 8.32 -13.31 11.50
N ALA A 253 8.61 -14.60 11.53
CA ALA A 253 9.52 -15.22 10.58
C ALA A 253 9.03 -15.04 9.13
N LEU A 254 9.95 -14.99 8.17
CA LEU A 254 9.62 -14.75 6.75
C LEU A 254 8.73 -15.84 6.14
N ASP A 255 8.79 -17.05 6.69
CA ASP A 255 7.98 -18.22 6.32
C ASP A 255 6.74 -18.41 7.20
N SER A 256 6.50 -17.50 8.16
CA SER A 256 5.26 -17.54 8.96
C SER A 256 4.03 -17.35 8.09
N ASP A 257 2.90 -17.91 8.54
CA ASP A 257 1.60 -17.67 7.90
C ASP A 257 1.27 -16.17 7.94
N PRO A 258 1.14 -15.51 6.77
CA PRO A 258 0.80 -14.08 6.71
C PRO A 258 -0.48 -13.71 7.44
N ALA A 259 -1.43 -14.63 7.57
CA ALA A 259 -2.63 -14.43 8.36
C ALA A 259 -2.35 -14.17 9.86
N SER A 260 -1.17 -14.51 10.37
CA SER A 260 -0.78 -14.22 11.75
C SER A 260 -0.38 -12.75 11.99
N TRP A 261 -0.04 -12.00 10.93
CA TRP A 261 0.56 -10.67 11.04
C TRP A 261 -0.38 -9.61 11.64
N PHE A 262 -1.70 -9.81 11.51
CA PHE A 262 -2.73 -8.88 11.99
C PHE A 262 -3.54 -9.44 13.18
N ALA A 263 -3.06 -10.52 13.79
CA ALA A 263 -3.69 -11.16 14.94
C ALA A 263 -3.51 -10.35 16.25
#